data_1ca3cff12e5fabdd1a308805e0879097
#
_entry.id   1ca3cff12e5fabdd1a308805e0879097
#
_cell.length_a   1.000
_cell.length_b   1.000
_cell.length_c   1.000
_cell.angle_alpha   90.00
_cell.angle_beta   90.00
_cell.angle_gamma   90.00
#
_symmetry.space_group_name_H-M   'P 1'
#
loop_
_entity.id
_entity.type
_entity.pdbx_description
1 polymer ?
#
loop_
_entity_poly.entity_id
_entity_poly.type
_entity_poly.pdbx_seq_one_letter_code
_entity_poly.pdbx_strand_id
1 'polypeptide(L)'
;MMLDFSHVIRTERLDLHTVLPSEYAILAVDRGDRRLWVDRGFSNPHGHLVDAPGPLVHRIPRILADPGAAPYLLRMAVLRSEGVVIGSAGFHDRPDATGMIEIGLGIVPDRQGQGLATELLAGMWGWVVREPGVRVLRYTVAPDNLQSQAIIAKFGGEYRGQQIDDEDGPEDIYEITAEDFAHRDIGRRSVGWGRAQPSVE
;
A
#
# COMPACT_ATOMS: atom_id res chain seq x y z
N MET A 1 -10.52 3.59 -23.33
CA MET A 1 -10.90 3.87 -21.94
C MET A 1 -9.62 4.30 -21.22
N MET A 2 -9.49 5.59 -20.92
CA MET A 2 -8.33 6.06 -20.15
C MET A 2 -8.50 5.53 -18.72
N LEU A 3 -7.48 4.82 -18.22
CA LEU A 3 -7.46 4.38 -16.83
C LEU A 3 -7.33 5.65 -15.96
N ASP A 4 -8.31 5.89 -15.12
CA ASP A 4 -8.26 6.99 -14.14
C ASP A 4 -7.39 6.54 -12.96
N PHE A 5 -6.14 7.00 -12.94
CA PHE A 5 -5.18 6.76 -11.86
C PHE A 5 -5.29 7.80 -10.74
N SER A 6 -6.20 8.78 -10.85
CA SER A 6 -6.32 9.88 -9.91
C SER A 6 -6.98 9.49 -8.59
N HIS A 7 -7.43 8.22 -8.47
CA HIS A 7 -8.16 7.77 -7.30
C HIS A 7 -7.29 7.77 -6.04
N VAL A 8 -7.56 8.71 -5.14
CA VAL A 8 -6.93 8.80 -3.82
C VAL A 8 -7.79 8.03 -2.82
N ILE A 9 -7.20 7.07 -2.11
CA ILE A 9 -7.86 6.41 -0.99
C ILE A 9 -7.72 7.33 0.24
N ARG A 10 -8.85 7.79 0.76
CA ARG A 10 -8.88 8.63 1.97
C ARG A 10 -9.20 7.80 3.19
N THR A 11 -8.37 7.95 4.23
CA THR A 11 -8.60 7.43 5.56
C THR A 11 -8.87 8.58 6.53
N GLU A 12 -8.84 8.32 7.82
CA GLU A 12 -9.04 9.36 8.83
C GLU A 12 -7.97 10.46 8.77
N ARG A 13 -6.70 10.08 8.65
CA ARG A 13 -5.54 11.00 8.67
C ARG A 13 -4.74 11.01 7.37
N LEU A 14 -4.86 9.96 6.53
CA LEU A 14 -4.01 9.75 5.36
C LEU A 14 -4.77 9.94 4.06
N ASP A 15 -4.06 10.47 3.07
CA ASP A 15 -4.39 10.37 1.64
C ASP A 15 -3.37 9.43 0.97
N LEU A 16 -3.87 8.35 0.33
CA LEU A 16 -3.05 7.33 -0.31
C LEU A 16 -3.07 7.56 -1.82
N HIS A 17 -2.00 8.16 -2.32
CA HIS A 17 -1.87 8.56 -3.72
C HIS A 17 -1.20 7.47 -4.56
N THR A 18 -1.86 6.98 -5.60
CA THR A 18 -1.25 6.05 -6.57
C THR A 18 0.02 6.65 -7.16
N VAL A 19 1.11 5.91 -7.19
CA VAL A 19 2.28 6.26 -8.00
C VAL A 19 1.94 5.99 -9.46
N LEU A 20 2.02 7.02 -10.30
CA LEU A 20 1.63 6.94 -11.71
C LEU A 20 2.71 6.26 -12.56
N PRO A 21 2.35 5.65 -13.70
CA PRO A 21 3.35 5.10 -14.63
C PRO A 21 4.43 6.09 -15.03
N SER A 22 4.08 7.37 -15.23
CA SER A 22 5.05 8.44 -15.52
C SER A 22 6.01 8.72 -14.37
N GLU A 23 5.55 8.61 -13.12
CA GLU A 23 6.37 8.79 -11.93
C GLU A 23 7.31 7.60 -11.73
N TYR A 24 6.84 6.37 -11.99
CA TYR A 24 7.72 5.20 -12.03
C TYR A 24 8.84 5.34 -13.06
N ALA A 25 8.55 5.91 -14.24
CA ALA A 25 9.57 6.15 -15.26
C ALA A 25 10.65 7.14 -14.78
N ILE A 26 10.25 8.17 -14.03
CA ILE A 26 11.21 9.11 -13.40
C ILE A 26 12.01 8.39 -12.31
N LEU A 27 11.34 7.68 -11.40
CA LEU A 27 11.97 6.94 -10.31
C LEU A 27 12.98 5.89 -10.79
N ALA A 28 12.74 5.30 -11.97
CA ALA A 28 13.64 4.33 -12.59
C ALA A 28 14.95 4.95 -13.07
N VAL A 29 14.96 6.24 -13.43
CA VAL A 29 16.11 6.94 -14.00
C VAL A 29 16.82 7.79 -12.93
N ASP A 30 16.06 8.59 -12.23
CA ASP A 30 16.59 9.50 -11.18
C ASP A 30 15.52 9.70 -10.10
N ARG A 31 15.71 9.03 -8.98
CA ARG A 31 14.79 9.13 -7.83
C ARG A 31 14.81 10.51 -7.16
N GLY A 32 15.87 11.30 -7.37
CA GLY A 32 16.02 12.65 -6.87
C GLY A 32 15.49 13.72 -7.84
N ASP A 33 14.88 13.33 -8.95
CA ASP A 33 14.36 14.27 -9.94
C ASP A 33 13.35 15.23 -9.33
N ARG A 34 13.61 16.55 -9.49
CA ARG A 34 12.78 17.61 -8.92
C ARG A 34 11.35 17.66 -9.47
N ARG A 35 11.05 16.93 -10.56
CA ARG A 35 9.70 16.80 -11.13
C ARG A 35 8.82 15.82 -10.33
N LEU A 36 9.43 14.96 -9.49
CA LEU A 36 8.64 14.05 -8.64
C LEU A 36 7.80 14.88 -7.66
N TRP A 37 6.51 14.53 -7.62
CA TRP A 37 5.53 15.06 -6.69
C TRP A 37 5.19 16.55 -6.81
N VAL A 38 5.83 17.33 -7.73
CA VAL A 38 5.68 18.79 -7.86
C VAL A 38 4.20 19.21 -8.01
N ASP A 39 3.44 18.50 -8.83
CA ASP A 39 2.05 18.85 -9.12
C ASP A 39 1.04 18.13 -8.20
N ARG A 40 1.51 17.40 -7.18
CA ARG A 40 0.68 16.60 -6.29
C ARG A 40 0.20 17.35 -5.04
N GLY A 41 0.76 18.51 -4.75
CA GLY A 41 0.43 19.30 -3.57
C GLY A 41 0.94 18.72 -2.25
N PHE A 42 1.91 17.79 -2.29
CA PHE A 42 2.58 17.25 -1.11
C PHE A 42 4.11 17.27 -1.23
N SER A 43 4.80 17.17 -0.11
CA SER A 43 6.26 17.15 -0.02
C SER A 43 6.76 15.80 0.52
N ASN A 44 8.03 15.49 0.24
CA ASN A 44 8.68 14.25 0.68
C ASN A 44 10.01 14.57 1.41
N PRO A 45 9.95 15.23 2.59
CA PRO A 45 11.16 15.64 3.32
C PRO A 45 11.95 14.46 3.89
N HIS A 46 11.32 13.30 4.02
CA HIS A 46 11.97 12.07 4.51
C HIS A 46 12.67 11.27 3.40
N GLY A 47 12.69 11.75 2.16
CA GLY A 47 13.32 11.05 1.04
C GLY A 47 12.73 9.66 0.76
N HIS A 48 11.50 9.39 1.18
CA HIS A 48 10.87 8.07 1.03
C HIS A 48 10.81 7.66 -0.45
N LEU A 49 11.28 6.45 -0.78
CA LEU A 49 11.52 5.92 -2.14
C LEU A 49 12.60 6.67 -2.94
N VAL A 50 13.17 7.76 -2.42
CA VAL A 50 14.24 8.54 -3.05
C VAL A 50 15.59 8.08 -2.54
N ASP A 51 15.79 8.08 -1.23
CA ASP A 51 17.07 7.76 -0.60
C ASP A 51 17.40 6.26 -0.71
N ALA A 52 16.38 5.41 -0.63
CA ALA A 52 16.51 3.97 -0.86
C ALA A 52 15.43 3.48 -1.82
N PRO A 53 15.74 2.51 -2.72
CA PRO A 53 14.77 2.04 -3.71
C PRO A 53 13.57 1.32 -3.08
N GLY A 54 13.76 0.66 -1.92
CA GLY A 54 12.69 -0.13 -1.30
C GLY A 54 12.01 -1.06 -2.31
N PRO A 55 10.67 -1.09 -2.36
CA PRO A 55 9.95 -1.98 -3.26
C PRO A 55 10.05 -1.61 -4.75
N LEU A 56 10.68 -0.48 -5.11
CA LEU A 56 10.77 -0.04 -6.51
C LEU A 56 11.53 -1.04 -7.40
N VAL A 57 12.48 -1.78 -6.86
CA VAL A 57 13.24 -2.79 -7.61
C VAL A 57 12.32 -3.83 -8.25
N HIS A 58 11.24 -4.18 -7.57
CA HIS A 58 10.22 -5.13 -8.06
C HIS A 58 9.09 -4.44 -8.82
N ARG A 59 8.69 -3.24 -8.40
CA ARG A 59 7.52 -2.52 -8.94
C ARG A 59 7.80 -1.89 -10.29
N ILE A 60 9.03 -1.38 -10.54
CA ILE A 60 9.39 -0.77 -11.83
C ILE A 60 9.29 -1.77 -12.99
N PRO A 61 9.88 -2.98 -12.94
CA PRO A 61 9.70 -3.95 -14.01
C PRO A 61 8.23 -4.32 -14.25
N ARG A 62 7.43 -4.42 -13.20
CA ARG A 62 5.99 -4.75 -13.29
C ARG A 62 5.22 -3.66 -14.03
N ILE A 63 5.40 -2.40 -13.65
CA ILE A 63 4.69 -1.29 -14.28
C ILE A 63 5.10 -1.08 -15.73
N LEU A 64 6.35 -1.36 -16.08
CA LEU A 64 6.82 -1.30 -17.47
C LEU A 64 6.18 -2.38 -18.33
N ALA A 65 5.95 -3.58 -17.76
CA ALA A 65 5.29 -4.70 -18.44
C ALA A 65 3.77 -4.48 -18.55
N ASP A 66 3.12 -3.96 -17.51
CA ASP A 66 1.68 -3.68 -17.46
C ASP A 66 1.39 -2.35 -16.74
N PRO A 67 1.32 -1.22 -17.47
CA PRO A 67 0.95 0.06 -16.88
C PRO A 67 -0.43 0.06 -16.18
N GLY A 68 -1.32 -0.84 -16.58
CA GLY A 68 -2.64 -1.01 -15.98
C GLY A 68 -2.60 -1.60 -14.56
N ALA A 69 -1.46 -2.12 -14.10
CA ALA A 69 -1.28 -2.61 -12.73
C ALA A 69 -1.07 -1.46 -11.70
N ALA A 70 -0.82 -0.23 -12.14
CA ALA A 70 -0.51 0.91 -11.25
C ALA A 70 -1.44 1.06 -10.03
N PRO A 71 -2.78 0.88 -10.12
CA PRO A 71 -3.65 1.01 -8.96
C PRO A 71 -3.35 0.04 -7.82
N TYR A 72 -2.78 -1.13 -8.15
CA TYR A 72 -2.44 -2.17 -7.18
C TYR A 72 -1.03 -1.99 -6.60
N LEU A 73 -0.06 -1.47 -7.39
CA LEU A 73 1.35 -1.57 -7.03
C LEU A 73 1.71 -0.69 -5.85
N LEU A 74 1.82 0.61 -6.02
CA LEU A 74 2.33 1.47 -4.95
C LEU A 74 1.50 2.73 -4.77
N ARG A 75 1.27 3.09 -3.50
CA ARG A 75 0.67 4.36 -3.11
C ARG A 75 1.53 5.05 -2.07
N MET A 76 1.75 6.33 -2.27
CA MET A 76 2.37 7.19 -1.27
C MET A 76 1.35 7.50 -0.18
N ALA A 77 1.73 7.29 1.07
CA ALA A 77 0.92 7.66 2.23
C ALA A 77 1.27 9.09 2.64
N VAL A 78 0.33 10.01 2.44
CA VAL A 78 0.50 11.43 2.76
C VAL A 78 -0.29 11.75 4.03
N LEU A 79 0.36 12.29 5.05
CA LEU A 79 -0.29 12.80 6.24
C LEU A 79 -1.01 14.10 5.89
N ARG A 80 -2.34 14.06 5.87
CA ARG A 80 -3.17 15.14 5.32
C ARG A 80 -3.00 16.47 6.03
N SER A 81 -2.82 16.45 7.36
CA SER A 81 -2.64 17.68 8.16
C SER A 81 -1.37 18.45 7.83
N GLU A 82 -0.36 17.78 7.26
CA GLU A 82 0.94 18.38 6.98
C GLU A 82 1.25 18.42 5.47
N GLY A 83 0.55 17.67 4.63
CA GLY A 83 0.88 17.50 3.22
C GLY A 83 2.23 16.81 3.01
N VAL A 84 2.61 15.87 3.89
CA VAL A 84 3.93 15.24 3.91
C VAL A 84 3.81 13.74 3.68
N VAL A 85 4.66 13.20 2.80
CA VAL A 85 4.82 11.75 2.63
C VAL A 85 5.46 11.16 3.88
N ILE A 86 4.79 10.16 4.45
CA ILE A 86 5.23 9.47 5.66
C ILE A 86 5.45 7.97 5.46
N GLY A 87 5.31 7.50 4.24
CA GLY A 87 5.46 6.08 3.92
C GLY A 87 4.79 5.70 2.62
N SER A 88 4.69 4.42 2.39
CA SER A 88 3.97 3.84 1.25
C SER A 88 3.40 2.47 1.57
N ALA A 89 2.44 2.04 0.77
CA ALA A 89 1.94 0.68 0.72
C ALA A 89 1.67 0.27 -0.72
N GLY A 90 1.75 -1.02 -1.01
CA GLY A 90 1.41 -1.53 -2.34
C GLY A 90 1.27 -3.03 -2.34
N PHE A 91 0.41 -3.51 -3.21
CA PHE A 91 0.31 -4.95 -3.45
C PHE A 91 1.48 -5.42 -4.31
N HIS A 92 1.82 -6.70 -4.20
CA HIS A 92 2.90 -7.28 -4.99
C HIS A 92 2.51 -7.38 -6.45
N ASP A 93 1.23 -7.62 -6.72
CA ASP A 93 0.62 -7.69 -8.05
C ASP A 93 -0.89 -7.49 -7.95
N ARG A 94 -1.61 -7.77 -9.04
CA ARG A 94 -3.05 -8.00 -9.06
C ARG A 94 -3.40 -9.29 -8.30
N PRO A 95 -4.67 -9.51 -7.94
CA PRO A 95 -5.10 -10.79 -7.37
C PRO A 95 -4.70 -11.94 -8.31
N ASP A 96 -4.17 -13.02 -7.73
CA ASP A 96 -3.83 -14.21 -8.48
C ASP A 96 -5.09 -15.02 -8.90
N ALA A 97 -4.88 -16.16 -9.57
CA ALA A 97 -5.98 -17.02 -10.03
C ALA A 97 -6.86 -17.56 -8.90
N THR A 98 -6.36 -17.60 -7.66
CA THR A 98 -7.11 -18.01 -6.46
C THR A 98 -7.86 -16.84 -5.81
N GLY A 99 -7.54 -15.62 -6.21
CA GLY A 99 -8.05 -14.38 -5.62
C GLY A 99 -7.24 -13.90 -4.40
N MET A 100 -6.04 -14.42 -4.21
CA MET A 100 -5.12 -13.96 -3.18
C MET A 100 -4.40 -12.71 -3.66
N ILE A 101 -4.24 -11.75 -2.75
CA ILE A 101 -3.46 -10.53 -2.97
C ILE A 101 -2.59 -10.23 -1.75
N GLU A 102 -1.32 -10.01 -2.01
CA GLU A 102 -0.31 -9.76 -0.97
C GLU A 102 0.11 -8.30 -0.94
N ILE A 103 0.29 -7.76 0.27
CA ILE A 103 0.63 -6.36 0.50
C ILE A 103 1.94 -6.20 1.27
N GLY A 104 2.75 -5.21 0.86
CA GLY A 104 3.84 -4.65 1.65
C GLY A 104 3.57 -3.19 2.00
N LEU A 105 4.05 -2.74 3.16
CA LEU A 105 3.94 -1.36 3.59
C LEU A 105 5.10 -0.92 4.48
N GLY A 106 5.34 0.38 4.53
CA GLY A 106 6.31 0.98 5.42
C GLY A 106 5.94 2.41 5.82
N ILE A 107 6.26 2.76 7.07
CA ILE A 107 6.14 4.12 7.62
C ILE A 107 7.54 4.58 8.02
N VAL A 108 7.89 5.82 7.68
CA VAL A 108 9.17 6.43 8.05
C VAL A 108 9.38 6.40 9.57
N PRO A 109 10.62 6.18 10.05
CA PRO A 109 10.90 5.95 11.47
C PRO A 109 10.28 6.98 12.41
N ASP A 110 10.38 8.28 12.07
CA ASP A 110 9.89 9.38 12.90
C ASP A 110 8.37 9.42 13.05
N ARG A 111 7.63 8.62 12.27
CA ARG A 111 6.17 8.55 12.27
C ARG A 111 5.62 7.19 12.73
N GLN A 112 6.50 6.29 13.16
CA GLN A 112 6.08 5.00 13.71
C GLN A 112 5.48 5.15 15.12
N GLY A 113 4.84 4.08 15.61
CA GLY A 113 4.21 4.07 16.95
C GLY A 113 2.91 4.88 17.08
N GLN A 114 2.44 5.55 16.03
CA GLN A 114 1.27 6.45 16.05
C GLN A 114 -0.01 5.79 15.46
N GLY A 115 0.01 4.49 15.17
CA GLY A 115 -1.11 3.78 14.55
C GLY A 115 -1.28 4.00 13.05
N LEU A 116 -0.38 4.77 12.42
CA LEU A 116 -0.46 5.13 10.99
C LEU A 116 -0.32 3.92 10.06
N ALA A 117 0.54 2.95 10.40
CA ALA A 117 0.68 1.71 9.64
C ALA A 117 -0.61 0.87 9.66
N THR A 118 -1.29 0.78 10.82
CA THR A 118 -2.58 0.10 10.94
C THR A 118 -3.65 0.80 10.08
N GLU A 119 -3.69 2.12 10.10
CA GLU A 119 -4.61 2.92 9.29
C GLU A 119 -4.33 2.79 7.79
N LEU A 120 -3.05 2.80 7.40
CA LEU A 120 -2.59 2.59 6.03
C LEU A 120 -3.03 1.23 5.50
N LEU A 121 -2.77 0.15 6.25
CA LEU A 121 -3.19 -1.21 5.90
C LEU A 121 -4.72 -1.31 5.78
N ALA A 122 -5.45 -0.73 6.74
CA ALA A 122 -6.91 -0.70 6.72
C ALA A 122 -7.45 0.00 5.47
N GLY A 123 -6.87 1.13 5.08
CA GLY A 123 -7.26 1.86 3.88
C GLY A 123 -7.02 1.08 2.59
N MET A 124 -5.85 0.45 2.48
CA MET A 124 -5.48 -0.38 1.32
C MET A 124 -6.39 -1.59 1.18
N TRP A 125 -6.59 -2.34 2.26
CA TRP A 125 -7.46 -3.50 2.26
C TRP A 125 -8.94 -3.12 2.08
N GLY A 126 -9.39 -2.02 2.69
CA GLY A 126 -10.74 -1.49 2.50
C GLY A 126 -11.04 -1.07 1.05
N TRP A 127 -10.02 -0.69 0.31
CA TRP A 127 -10.13 -0.43 -1.13
C TRP A 127 -10.17 -1.75 -1.91
N VAL A 128 -9.20 -2.63 -1.69
CA VAL A 128 -8.99 -3.80 -2.56
C VAL A 128 -10.06 -4.89 -2.41
N VAL A 129 -10.68 -5.04 -1.25
CA VAL A 129 -11.78 -6.02 -1.07
C VAL A 129 -13.03 -5.72 -1.93
N ARG A 130 -13.09 -4.53 -2.53
CA ARG A 130 -14.15 -4.16 -3.47
C ARG A 130 -13.80 -4.47 -4.92
N GLU A 131 -12.54 -4.80 -5.19
CA GLU A 131 -12.10 -5.18 -6.52
C GLU A 131 -12.56 -6.60 -6.84
N PRO A 132 -13.08 -6.82 -8.08
CA PRO A 132 -13.55 -8.14 -8.48
C PRO A 132 -12.46 -9.21 -8.36
N GLY A 133 -12.83 -10.34 -7.78
CA GLY A 133 -11.97 -11.51 -7.69
C GLY A 133 -11.09 -11.59 -6.46
N VAL A 134 -10.99 -10.54 -5.63
CA VAL A 134 -10.26 -10.58 -4.36
C VAL A 134 -11.00 -11.45 -3.34
N ARG A 135 -10.31 -12.44 -2.79
CA ARG A 135 -10.85 -13.40 -1.81
C ARG A 135 -10.01 -13.53 -0.56
N VAL A 136 -8.70 -13.43 -0.69
CA VAL A 136 -7.73 -13.60 0.40
C VAL A 136 -6.77 -12.43 0.42
N LEU A 137 -6.62 -11.83 1.59
CA LEU A 137 -5.67 -10.77 1.90
C LEU A 137 -4.48 -11.39 2.62
N ARG A 138 -3.30 -11.34 2.03
CA ARG A 138 -2.07 -11.86 2.60
C ARG A 138 -1.16 -10.73 3.07
N TYR A 139 -0.50 -10.98 4.20
CA TYR A 139 0.53 -10.15 4.77
C TYR A 139 1.70 -11.02 5.20
N THR A 140 2.86 -10.79 4.63
CA THR A 140 4.10 -11.47 5.01
C THR A 140 4.97 -10.57 5.87
N VAL A 141 5.71 -11.16 6.78
CA VAL A 141 6.50 -10.39 7.74
C VAL A 141 7.67 -11.23 8.28
N ALA A 142 8.83 -10.62 8.44
CA ALA A 142 9.96 -11.27 9.11
C ALA A 142 9.57 -11.73 10.53
N PRO A 143 9.96 -12.95 10.96
CA PRO A 143 9.54 -13.53 12.24
C PRO A 143 9.92 -12.71 13.48
N ASP A 144 10.95 -11.86 13.38
CA ASP A 144 11.41 -10.96 14.44
C ASP A 144 10.76 -9.57 14.41
N ASN A 145 9.96 -9.25 13.38
CA ASN A 145 9.25 -7.98 13.26
C ASN A 145 7.96 -7.98 14.08
N LEU A 146 8.10 -7.90 15.40
CA LEU A 146 6.98 -7.91 16.35
C LEU A 146 5.99 -6.75 16.14
N GLN A 147 6.44 -5.63 15.59
CA GLN A 147 5.56 -4.48 15.30
C GLN A 147 4.58 -4.82 14.18
N SER A 148 5.05 -5.38 13.08
CA SER A 148 4.20 -5.80 11.96
C SER A 148 3.29 -6.96 12.36
N GLN A 149 3.76 -7.91 13.17
CA GLN A 149 2.92 -8.97 13.73
C GLN A 149 1.79 -8.41 14.61
N ALA A 150 2.08 -7.41 15.44
CA ALA A 150 1.05 -6.73 16.23
C ALA A 150 0.03 -5.95 15.37
N ILE A 151 0.43 -5.49 14.19
CA ILE A 151 -0.51 -4.87 13.23
C ILE A 151 -1.47 -5.92 12.69
N ILE A 152 -0.95 -7.02 12.12
CA ILE A 152 -1.79 -8.03 11.49
C ILE A 152 -2.72 -8.74 12.48
N ALA A 153 -2.29 -8.89 13.73
CA ALA A 153 -3.11 -9.44 14.80
C ALA A 153 -4.40 -8.63 15.05
N LYS A 154 -4.35 -7.28 14.90
CA LYS A 154 -5.55 -6.41 15.02
C LYS A 154 -6.59 -6.69 13.95
N PHE A 155 -6.16 -7.16 12.79
CA PHE A 155 -7.04 -7.54 11.70
C PHE A 155 -7.52 -8.99 11.82
N GLY A 156 -6.97 -9.76 12.75
CA GLY A 156 -7.28 -11.18 12.94
C GLY A 156 -6.72 -12.05 11.83
N GLY A 157 -5.57 -11.67 11.29
CA GLY A 157 -4.83 -12.51 10.36
C GLY A 157 -4.45 -13.84 11.00
N GLU A 158 -4.70 -14.92 10.28
CA GLU A 158 -4.38 -16.28 10.70
C GLU A 158 -3.01 -16.69 10.17
N TYR A 159 -2.16 -17.23 11.02
CA TYR A 159 -0.86 -17.76 10.61
C TYR A 159 -1.06 -18.97 9.68
N ARG A 160 -0.41 -18.97 8.52
CA ARG A 160 -0.51 -20.01 7.48
C ARG A 160 0.78 -20.79 7.28
N GLY A 161 1.84 -20.42 7.95
CA GLY A 161 3.15 -21.05 7.79
C GLY A 161 4.23 -20.01 7.48
N GLN A 162 5.35 -20.50 6.98
CA GLN A 162 6.51 -19.69 6.68
C GLN A 162 6.95 -19.92 5.24
N GLN A 163 7.45 -18.89 4.62
CA GLN A 163 8.14 -18.97 3.31
C GLN A 163 9.58 -18.45 3.45
N ILE A 164 10.40 -18.72 2.47
CA ILE A 164 11.72 -18.11 2.33
C ILE A 164 11.63 -17.17 1.13
N ASP A 165 11.76 -15.90 1.38
CA ASP A 165 11.94 -14.90 0.33
C ASP A 165 13.43 -14.86 -0.06
N ASP A 166 13.72 -14.73 -1.35
CA ASP A 166 15.11 -14.76 -1.87
C ASP A 166 15.94 -13.55 -1.42
N GLU A 167 15.30 -12.43 -1.05
CA GLU A 167 15.96 -11.19 -0.64
C GLU A 167 15.83 -10.94 0.87
N ASP A 168 14.62 -11.12 1.41
CA ASP A 168 14.29 -10.77 2.80
C ASP A 168 14.43 -11.96 3.77
N GLY A 169 14.63 -13.18 3.24
CA GLY A 169 14.83 -14.39 4.03
C GLY A 169 13.52 -14.98 4.58
N PRO A 170 13.51 -15.52 5.82
CA PRO A 170 12.31 -16.15 6.38
C PRO A 170 11.20 -15.14 6.63
N GLU A 171 9.98 -15.46 6.18
CA GLU A 171 8.78 -14.67 6.39
C GLU A 171 7.63 -15.53 6.90
N ASP A 172 6.99 -15.08 7.96
CA ASP A 172 5.72 -15.62 8.45
C ASP A 172 4.57 -15.12 7.57
N ILE A 173 3.72 -16.05 7.12
CA ILE A 173 2.56 -15.76 6.27
C ILE A 173 1.32 -15.65 7.15
N TYR A 174 0.60 -14.53 7.02
CA TYR A 174 -0.70 -14.31 7.64
C TYR A 174 -1.75 -14.03 6.57
N GLU A 175 -2.93 -14.64 6.74
CA GLU A 175 -4.05 -14.45 5.82
C GLU A 175 -5.35 -14.17 6.57
N ILE A 176 -6.20 -13.41 5.92
CA ILE A 176 -7.61 -13.23 6.29
C ILE A 176 -8.45 -13.23 5.01
N THR A 177 -9.65 -13.80 5.06
CA THR A 177 -10.55 -13.69 3.90
C THR A 177 -11.06 -12.26 3.74
N ALA A 178 -11.33 -11.85 2.50
CA ALA A 178 -11.92 -10.55 2.22
C ALA A 178 -13.27 -10.37 2.95
N GLU A 179 -14.04 -11.46 3.08
CA GLU A 179 -15.33 -11.49 3.79
C GLU A 179 -15.14 -11.24 5.29
N ASP A 180 -14.24 -11.99 5.96
CA ASP A 180 -13.98 -11.82 7.39
C ASP A 180 -13.43 -10.44 7.71
N PHE A 181 -12.52 -9.90 6.86
CA PHE A 181 -12.04 -8.54 7.00
C PHE A 181 -13.19 -7.53 6.93
N ALA A 182 -14.09 -7.65 5.95
CA ALA A 182 -15.22 -6.73 5.78
C ALA A 182 -16.22 -6.77 6.95
N HIS A 183 -16.33 -7.87 7.66
CA HIS A 183 -17.23 -8.04 8.82
C HIS A 183 -16.63 -7.53 10.15
N ARG A 184 -15.32 -7.35 10.24
CA ARG A 184 -14.67 -6.79 11.45
C ARG A 184 -14.90 -5.28 11.55
N ASP A 185 -14.87 -4.72 12.74
CA ASP A 185 -15.08 -3.29 12.96
C ASP A 185 -14.07 -2.42 12.19
N ILE A 186 -12.80 -2.82 12.20
CA ILE A 186 -11.74 -2.14 11.44
C ILE A 186 -11.98 -2.25 9.94
N GLY A 187 -12.43 -3.39 9.46
CA GLY A 187 -12.78 -3.62 8.06
C GLY A 187 -13.98 -2.80 7.63
N ARG A 188 -15.05 -2.77 8.43
CA ARG A 188 -16.25 -1.99 8.14
C ARG A 188 -15.96 -0.50 8.00
N ARG A 189 -15.15 0.06 8.89
CA ARG A 189 -14.69 1.46 8.81
C ARG A 189 -13.87 1.69 7.55
N SER A 190 -12.92 0.80 7.26
CA SER A 190 -12.01 0.93 6.10
C SER A 190 -12.76 0.86 4.77
N VAL A 191 -13.75 -0.01 4.64
CA VAL A 191 -14.60 -0.08 3.43
C VAL A 191 -15.37 1.24 3.25
N GLY A 192 -15.74 1.91 4.34
CA GLY A 192 -16.33 3.26 4.30
C GLY A 192 -15.35 4.32 3.82
N TRP A 193 -14.10 4.28 4.31
CA TRP A 193 -13.04 5.24 3.94
C TRP A 193 -12.68 5.17 2.46
N GLY A 194 -12.52 3.96 1.94
CA GLY A 194 -12.14 3.76 0.54
C GLY A 194 -13.21 4.15 -0.49
N ARG A 195 -14.35 4.73 -0.12
CA ARG A 195 -15.32 5.24 -1.10
C ARG A 195 -14.79 6.54 -1.70
N ALA A 196 -14.75 6.60 -3.05
CA ALA A 196 -14.53 7.86 -3.74
C ALA A 196 -15.59 8.88 -3.27
N GLN A 197 -15.15 9.99 -2.71
CA GLN A 197 -16.04 11.15 -2.64
C GLN A 197 -16.17 11.66 -4.08
N PRO A 198 -17.40 11.96 -4.55
CA PRO A 198 -17.56 12.64 -5.83
C PRO A 198 -16.75 13.94 -5.75
N SER A 199 -15.98 14.21 -6.79
CA SER A 199 -15.31 15.48 -6.99
C SER A 199 -16.36 16.57 -6.84
N VAL A 200 -16.21 17.43 -5.84
CA VAL A 200 -16.99 18.66 -5.77
C VAL A 200 -16.38 19.55 -6.84
N GLU A 201 -17.18 19.78 -7.91
CA GLU A 201 -16.88 20.78 -8.94
C GLU A 201 -16.72 22.18 -8.33
#